data_0ca6e0be600aa6ade61a3a4e6f91271f
#
_entry.id   0ca6e0be600aa6ade61a3a4e6f91271f
#
_cell.length_a   1.000
_cell.length_b   1.000
_cell.length_c   1.000
_cell.angle_alpha   90.00
_cell.angle_beta   90.00
_cell.angle_gamma   90.00
#
_symmetry.space_group_name_H-M   'P 1'
#
loop_
_entity.id
_entity.type
_entity.pdbx_description
1 polymer ?
#
loop_
_entity_poly.entity_id
_entity_poly.type
_entity_poly.pdbx_seq_one_letter_code
_entity_poly.pdbx_strand_id
1 'polypeptide(L)'
;GITCTRYSFSDSNDVAAVTTKAAADSDVIYIPTDNTAASCTETIGSIVRSAKTPVVAGEQGICVGCGIATLSISYYDLGYKTGEMAAQILKGEADISQMPIEYANASKLYNAAMCQELGITVPEGYTALEG
;
A
#
# COMPACT_ATOMS: atom_id res chain seq x y z
N GLY A 1 14.20 3.11 19.21
CA GLY A 1 13.27 2.21 18.55
C GLY A 1 11.96 2.91 18.23
N ILE A 2 11.14 2.30 17.39
CA ILE A 2 9.79 2.76 17.07
C ILE A 2 8.82 2.05 17.99
N THR A 3 7.88 2.79 18.60
CA THR A 3 6.76 2.21 19.36
C THR A 3 5.58 2.04 18.41
N CYS A 4 4.99 0.85 18.38
CA CYS A 4 3.85 0.55 17.52
C CYS A 4 2.58 0.33 18.34
N THR A 5 1.52 1.04 18.01
CA THR A 5 0.17 0.84 18.55
C THR A 5 -0.74 0.33 17.44
N ARG A 6 -1.52 -0.70 17.71
CA ARG A 6 -2.47 -1.27 16.75
C ARG A 6 -3.82 -0.60 16.90
N TYR A 7 -4.38 -0.18 15.75
CA TYR A 7 -5.75 0.31 15.60
C TYR A 7 -6.50 -0.64 14.67
N SER A 8 -7.67 -1.09 15.07
CA SER A 8 -8.48 -2.04 14.29
C SER A 8 -9.88 -1.49 14.09
N PHE A 9 -10.44 -1.75 12.92
CA PHE A 9 -11.83 -1.47 12.58
C PHE A 9 -12.53 -2.78 12.18
N SER A 10 -13.84 -2.86 12.38
CA SER A 10 -14.64 -4.04 12.06
C SER A 10 -15.17 -3.98 10.63
N ASP A 11 -15.53 -2.78 10.18
CA ASP A 11 -16.03 -2.52 8.83
C ASP A 11 -15.76 -1.07 8.41
N SER A 12 -16.26 -0.67 7.23
CA SER A 12 -16.03 0.67 6.67
C SER A 12 -16.64 1.82 7.50
N ASN A 13 -17.66 1.56 8.34
CA ASN A 13 -18.28 2.60 9.17
C ASN A 13 -17.35 3.06 10.30
N ASP A 14 -16.48 2.17 10.75
CA ASP A 14 -15.53 2.48 11.84
C ASP A 14 -14.28 3.23 11.34
N VAL A 15 -13.96 3.15 10.05
CA VAL A 15 -12.69 3.63 9.48
C VAL A 15 -12.44 5.09 9.82
N ALA A 16 -13.42 5.97 9.71
CA ALA A 16 -13.25 7.40 9.99
C ALA A 16 -12.87 7.66 11.45
N ALA A 17 -13.57 7.03 12.40
CA ALA A 17 -13.31 7.21 13.83
C ALA A 17 -11.97 6.64 14.24
N VAL A 18 -11.63 5.44 13.74
CA VAL A 18 -10.35 4.76 14.00
C VAL A 18 -9.18 5.56 13.40
N THR A 19 -9.32 6.05 12.18
CA THR A 19 -8.29 6.87 11.53
C THR A 19 -8.07 8.18 12.28
N THR A 20 -9.15 8.85 12.71
CA THR A 20 -9.05 10.09 13.49
C THR A 20 -8.27 9.87 14.79
N LYS A 21 -8.58 8.77 15.50
CA LYS A 21 -7.85 8.43 16.72
C LYS A 21 -6.38 8.09 16.44
N ALA A 22 -6.10 7.27 15.43
CA ALA A 22 -4.75 6.91 15.06
C ALA A 22 -3.91 8.14 14.68
N ALA A 23 -4.49 9.07 13.90
CA ALA A 23 -3.84 10.30 13.49
C ALA A 23 -3.53 11.26 14.65
N ALA A 24 -4.39 11.28 15.67
CA ALA A 24 -4.17 12.09 16.88
C ALA A 24 -3.06 11.53 17.79
N ASP A 25 -2.88 10.21 17.80
CA ASP A 25 -2.02 9.50 18.76
C ASP A 25 -0.66 9.07 18.15
N SER A 26 -0.42 9.31 16.85
CA SER A 26 0.74 8.77 16.15
C SER A 26 1.45 9.81 15.27
N ASP A 27 2.78 9.70 15.17
CA ASP A 27 3.59 10.52 14.27
C ASP A 27 3.50 10.05 12.81
N VAL A 28 3.18 8.77 12.59
CA VAL A 28 3.02 8.13 11.29
C VAL A 28 2.08 6.94 11.39
N ILE A 29 1.27 6.71 10.37
CA ILE A 29 0.39 5.56 10.27
C ILE A 29 0.91 4.61 9.21
N TYR A 30 0.94 3.31 9.50
CA TYR A 30 1.12 2.26 8.50
C TYR A 30 -0.20 1.55 8.24
N ILE A 31 -0.64 1.53 6.99
CA ILE A 31 -1.84 0.81 6.56
C ILE A 31 -1.37 -0.39 5.72
N PRO A 32 -1.53 -1.63 6.23
CA PRO A 32 -1.22 -2.83 5.45
C PRO A 32 -2.15 -2.97 4.24
N THR A 33 -1.86 -3.93 3.37
CA THR A 33 -2.78 -4.29 2.27
C THR A 33 -4.10 -4.80 2.85
N ASP A 34 -5.16 -3.99 2.72
CA ASP A 34 -6.48 -4.26 3.25
C ASP A 34 -7.56 -3.70 2.31
N ASN A 35 -8.51 -4.55 1.89
CA ASN A 35 -9.54 -4.17 0.91
C ASN A 35 -10.52 -3.13 1.46
N THR A 36 -10.83 -3.16 2.76
CA THR A 36 -11.72 -2.18 3.38
C THR A 36 -11.03 -0.81 3.45
N ALA A 37 -9.78 -0.76 3.90
CA ALA A 37 -8.98 0.46 3.88
C ALA A 37 -8.83 1.02 2.45
N ALA A 38 -8.56 0.16 1.46
CA ALA A 38 -8.44 0.54 0.05
C ALA A 38 -9.73 1.18 -0.50
N SER A 39 -10.89 0.70 -0.07
CA SER A 39 -12.20 1.28 -0.45
C SER A 39 -12.54 2.59 0.26
N CYS A 40 -11.81 2.96 1.32
CA CYS A 40 -12.04 4.13 2.17
C CYS A 40 -10.92 5.18 2.08
N THR A 41 -10.04 5.10 1.08
CA THR A 41 -8.85 5.97 0.97
C THR A 41 -9.16 7.45 0.91
N GLU A 42 -10.28 7.86 0.33
CA GLU A 42 -10.73 9.26 0.29
C GLU A 42 -11.01 9.78 1.71
N THR A 43 -11.75 9.00 2.51
CA THR A 43 -12.05 9.33 3.91
C THR A 43 -10.77 9.38 4.75
N ILE A 44 -9.94 8.37 4.64
CA ILE A 44 -8.64 8.30 5.33
C ILE A 44 -7.78 9.50 4.93
N GLY A 45 -7.66 9.77 3.63
CA GLY A 45 -6.86 10.86 3.09
C GLY A 45 -7.29 12.24 3.60
N SER A 46 -8.59 12.49 3.67
CA SER A 46 -9.13 13.74 4.23
C SER A 46 -8.73 13.96 5.69
N ILE A 47 -8.82 12.90 6.49
CA ILE A 47 -8.49 12.94 7.92
C ILE A 47 -6.98 13.17 8.14
N VAL A 48 -6.14 12.38 7.47
CA VAL A 48 -4.68 12.43 7.68
C VAL A 48 -4.05 13.71 7.14
N ARG A 49 -4.60 14.30 6.06
CA ARG A 49 -4.20 15.64 5.59
C ARG A 49 -4.51 16.70 6.63
N SER A 50 -5.73 16.67 7.17
CA SER A 50 -6.17 17.64 8.20
C SER A 50 -5.32 17.52 9.47
N ALA A 51 -4.98 16.31 9.88
CA ALA A 51 -4.14 16.04 11.04
C ALA A 51 -2.64 16.24 10.77
N LYS A 52 -2.23 16.36 9.49
CA LYS A 52 -0.83 16.38 9.04
C LYS A 52 -0.05 15.13 9.44
N THR A 53 -0.71 14.00 9.54
CA THR A 53 -0.11 12.72 9.91
C THR A 53 0.16 11.91 8.66
N PRO A 54 1.43 11.63 8.30
CA PRO A 54 1.76 10.88 7.10
C PRO A 54 1.33 9.41 7.20
N VAL A 55 0.98 8.82 6.06
CA VAL A 55 0.62 7.42 5.93
C VAL A 55 1.64 6.71 5.02
N VAL A 56 2.21 5.61 5.50
CA VAL A 56 2.94 4.66 4.67
C VAL A 56 1.98 3.52 4.32
N ALA A 57 1.82 3.24 3.05
CA ALA A 57 0.86 2.27 2.55
C ALA A 57 1.50 0.93 2.21
N GLY A 58 0.77 -0.16 2.44
CA GLY A 58 1.20 -1.53 2.11
C GLY A 58 1.07 -1.87 0.62
N GLU A 59 0.33 -1.05 -0.16
CA GLU A 59 0.15 -1.25 -1.59
C GLU A 59 -0.15 0.07 -2.32
N GLN A 60 -0.07 0.03 -3.67
CA GLN A 60 -0.11 1.23 -4.51
C GLN A 60 -1.45 1.99 -4.46
N GLY A 61 -2.59 1.30 -4.46
CA GLY A 61 -3.91 1.94 -4.47
C GLY A 61 -4.18 2.75 -3.20
N ILE A 62 -3.82 2.22 -2.03
CA ILE A 62 -3.89 2.95 -0.77
C ILE A 62 -2.93 4.14 -0.79
N CYS A 63 -1.72 3.97 -1.36
CA CYS A 63 -0.76 5.06 -1.48
C CYS A 63 -1.27 6.20 -2.35
N VAL A 64 -1.87 5.90 -3.51
CA VAL A 64 -2.49 6.91 -4.40
C VAL A 64 -3.58 7.68 -3.66
N GLY A 65 -4.43 6.99 -2.90
CA GLY A 65 -5.57 7.61 -2.24
C GLY A 65 -5.24 8.42 -0.98
N CYS A 66 -4.29 7.94 -0.15
CA CYS A 66 -4.03 8.56 1.15
C CYS A 66 -2.59 8.44 1.67
N GLY A 67 -1.70 7.71 0.98
CA GLY A 67 -0.34 7.49 1.46
C GLY A 67 0.69 8.46 0.89
N ILE A 68 1.82 8.58 1.57
CA ILE A 68 3.01 9.31 1.07
C ILE A 68 3.94 8.41 0.28
N ALA A 69 4.06 7.13 0.70
CA ALA A 69 4.97 6.17 0.09
C ALA A 69 4.49 4.73 0.28
N THR A 70 4.97 3.85 -0.57
CA THR A 70 4.75 2.41 -0.50
C THR A 70 5.94 1.62 -1.04
N LEU A 71 6.11 0.41 -0.53
CA LEU A 71 6.90 -0.63 -1.15
C LEU A 71 5.91 -1.65 -1.72
N SER A 72 5.59 -1.54 -3.00
CA SER A 72 4.50 -2.30 -3.64
C SER A 72 4.98 -3.14 -4.79
N ILE A 73 4.35 -4.29 -4.99
CA ILE A 73 4.49 -5.10 -6.19
C ILE A 73 3.56 -4.60 -7.29
N SER A 74 3.94 -4.87 -8.56
CA SER A 74 3.05 -4.70 -9.70
C SER A 74 2.10 -5.90 -9.79
N TYR A 75 0.81 -5.69 -9.63
CA TYR A 75 -0.20 -6.75 -9.83
C TYR A 75 -0.26 -7.21 -11.28
N TYR A 76 0.05 -6.33 -12.24
CA TYR A 76 0.18 -6.71 -13.65
C TYR A 76 1.31 -7.73 -13.83
N ASP A 77 2.51 -7.44 -13.31
CA ASP A 77 3.67 -8.34 -13.42
C ASP A 77 3.43 -9.67 -12.71
N LEU A 78 2.74 -9.64 -11.57
CA LEU A 78 2.34 -10.83 -10.84
C LEU A 78 1.38 -11.70 -11.68
N GLY A 79 0.39 -11.07 -12.31
CA GLY A 79 -0.55 -11.75 -13.21
C GLY A 79 0.14 -12.31 -14.45
N TYR A 80 1.03 -11.54 -15.06
CA TYR A 80 1.82 -11.98 -16.21
C TYR A 80 2.67 -13.21 -15.85
N LYS A 81 3.40 -13.16 -14.73
CA LYS A 81 4.21 -14.28 -14.23
C LYS A 81 3.36 -15.52 -13.96
N THR A 82 2.19 -15.35 -13.38
CA THR A 82 1.23 -16.44 -13.17
C THR A 82 0.80 -17.09 -14.49
N GLY A 83 0.57 -16.26 -15.52
CA GLY A 83 0.25 -16.73 -16.87
C GLY A 83 1.39 -17.53 -17.52
N GLU A 84 2.63 -17.10 -17.35
CA GLU A 84 3.80 -17.84 -17.82
C GLU A 84 3.90 -19.23 -17.16
N MET A 85 3.73 -19.28 -15.82
CA MET A 85 3.74 -20.53 -15.08
C MET A 85 2.62 -21.49 -15.53
N ALA A 86 1.41 -20.96 -15.70
CA ALA A 86 0.27 -21.75 -16.22
C ALA A 86 0.54 -22.30 -17.62
N ALA A 87 1.14 -21.51 -18.51
CA ALA A 87 1.51 -21.94 -19.86
C ALA A 87 2.54 -23.09 -19.86
N GLN A 88 3.53 -23.04 -18.98
CA GLN A 88 4.51 -24.13 -18.82
C GLN A 88 3.86 -25.43 -18.38
N ILE A 89 2.92 -25.36 -17.41
CA ILE A 89 2.17 -26.54 -16.94
C ILE A 89 1.33 -27.14 -18.07
N LEU A 90 0.57 -26.29 -18.78
CA LEU A 90 -0.31 -26.73 -19.85
C LEU A 90 0.44 -27.35 -21.05
N LYS A 91 1.67 -26.91 -21.31
CA LYS A 91 2.54 -27.50 -22.33
C LYS A 91 3.26 -28.77 -21.86
N GLY A 92 3.14 -29.15 -20.60
CA GLY A 92 3.87 -30.27 -20.01
C GLY A 92 5.37 -30.00 -19.79
N GLU A 93 5.78 -28.74 -19.81
CA GLU A 93 7.17 -28.29 -19.58
C GLU A 93 7.52 -28.18 -18.10
N ALA A 94 6.51 -28.14 -17.23
CA ALA A 94 6.67 -28.04 -15.78
C ALA A 94 5.62 -28.86 -15.03
N ASP A 95 6.02 -29.41 -13.87
CA ASP A 95 5.14 -30.06 -12.92
C ASP A 95 4.81 -29.07 -11.78
N ILE A 96 3.53 -28.79 -11.58
CA ILE A 96 3.07 -27.86 -10.55
C ILE A 96 3.57 -28.22 -9.14
N SER A 97 3.74 -29.52 -8.86
CA SER A 97 4.22 -30.00 -7.56
C SER A 97 5.70 -29.69 -7.30
N GLN A 98 6.45 -29.38 -8.36
CA GLN A 98 7.90 -29.09 -8.31
C GLN A 98 8.22 -27.63 -8.63
N MET A 99 7.22 -26.85 -9.06
CA MET A 99 7.45 -25.44 -9.36
C MET A 99 7.76 -24.64 -8.09
N PRO A 100 8.78 -23.75 -8.14
CA PRO A 100 9.02 -22.84 -7.03
C PRO A 100 7.89 -21.82 -6.92
N ILE A 101 7.68 -21.29 -5.71
CA ILE A 101 6.82 -20.12 -5.53
C ILE A 101 7.54 -18.91 -6.12
N GLU A 102 6.86 -18.22 -7.04
CA GLU A 102 7.35 -17.02 -7.69
C GLU A 102 6.70 -15.77 -7.08
N TYR A 103 7.35 -14.63 -7.24
CA TYR A 103 6.85 -13.33 -6.76
C TYR A 103 7.27 -12.22 -7.71
N ALA A 104 6.53 -11.12 -7.69
CA ALA A 104 6.91 -9.91 -8.40
C ALA A 104 7.88 -9.07 -7.55
N ASN A 105 8.80 -8.36 -8.20
CA ASN A 105 9.71 -7.43 -7.53
C ASN A 105 8.92 -6.25 -6.97
N ALA A 106 9.28 -5.83 -5.76
CA ALA A 106 8.71 -4.65 -5.15
C ALA A 106 9.45 -3.38 -5.60
N SER A 107 8.68 -2.34 -5.88
CA SER A 107 9.18 -1.01 -6.24
C SER A 107 8.91 -0.02 -5.11
N LYS A 108 9.84 0.90 -4.89
CA LYS A 108 9.69 2.04 -3.98
C LYS A 108 8.96 3.15 -4.71
N LEU A 109 7.73 3.42 -4.31
CA LEU A 109 6.86 4.39 -4.95
C LEU A 109 6.43 5.47 -3.94
N TYR A 110 6.16 6.69 -4.42
CA TYR A 110 5.68 7.77 -3.58
C TYR A 110 4.59 8.60 -4.26
N ASN A 111 3.71 9.19 -3.46
CA ASN A 111 2.68 10.11 -3.90
C ASN A 111 3.21 11.55 -3.80
N ALA A 112 3.52 12.14 -4.95
CA ALA A 112 4.14 13.47 -5.02
C ALA A 112 3.24 14.56 -4.41
N ALA A 113 1.92 14.50 -4.65
CA ALA A 113 0.97 15.48 -4.13
C ALA A 113 0.88 15.43 -2.60
N MET A 114 0.77 14.23 -2.02
CA MET A 114 0.74 14.05 -0.57
C MET A 114 2.05 14.47 0.10
N CYS A 115 3.19 14.13 -0.48
CA CYS A 115 4.49 14.56 0.04
C CYS A 115 4.63 16.07 0.03
N GLN A 116 4.21 16.74 -1.05
CA GLN A 116 4.23 18.21 -1.15
C GLN A 116 3.31 18.85 -0.12
N GLU A 117 2.09 18.37 0.03
CA GLU A 117 1.10 18.90 0.97
C GLU A 117 1.54 18.77 2.44
N LEU A 118 2.19 17.66 2.79
CA LEU A 118 2.69 17.39 4.13
C LEU A 118 4.12 17.92 4.37
N GLY A 119 4.77 18.50 3.36
CA GLY A 119 6.13 19.03 3.47
C GLY A 119 7.20 17.94 3.65
N ILE A 120 6.98 16.77 3.09
CA ILE A 120 7.87 15.61 3.24
C ILE A 120 8.87 15.57 2.08
N THR A 121 10.15 15.53 2.41
CA THR A 121 11.23 15.31 1.44
C THR A 121 11.31 13.84 1.09
N VAL A 122 11.21 13.53 -0.20
CA VAL A 122 11.29 12.15 -0.70
C VAL A 122 12.74 11.70 -0.74
N PRO A 123 13.11 10.54 -0.14
CA PRO A 123 14.44 9.98 -0.23
C PRO A 123 14.79 9.53 -1.66
N GLU A 124 16.09 9.42 -1.95
CA GLU A 124 16.54 8.85 -3.22
C GLU A 124 16.05 7.41 -3.43
N GLY A 125 15.84 7.04 -4.69
CA GLY A 125 15.43 5.69 -5.09
C GLY A 125 13.93 5.43 -5.04
N TYR A 126 13.10 6.45 -4.78
CA TYR A 126 11.66 6.38 -4.93
C TYR A 126 11.22 6.94 -6.28
N THR A 127 10.25 6.30 -6.93
CA THR A 127 9.61 6.75 -8.18
C THR A 127 8.24 7.33 -7.87
N ALA A 128 7.90 8.45 -8.50
CA ALA A 128 6.57 9.04 -8.35
C ALA A 128 5.49 8.10 -8.92
N LEU A 129 4.39 7.95 -8.18
CA LEU A 129 3.19 7.31 -8.70
C LEU A 129 2.58 8.19 -9.78
N GLU A 130 2.24 7.57 -10.90
CA GLU A 130 1.37 8.19 -11.91
C GLU A 130 -0.05 8.24 -11.33
N GLY A 131 -0.61 9.44 -11.23
CA GLY A 131 -1.96 9.69 -10.69
C GLY A 131 -3.05 9.37 -11.70
#